data_a236fd12d13cb2277b8eb43977781bbb
#
_entry.id   a236fd12d13cb2277b8eb43977781bbb
#
_cell.length_a   1.000
_cell.length_b   1.000
_cell.length_c   1.000
_cell.angle_alpha   90.00
_cell.angle_beta   90.00
_cell.angle_gamma   90.00
#
_symmetry.space_group_name_H-M   'P 1'
#
loop_
_entity.id
_entity.type
_entity.pdbx_description
1 polymer ?
#
loop_
_entity_poly.entity_id
_entity_poly.type
_entity_poly.pdbx_seq_one_letter_code
_entity_poly.pdbx_strand_id
1 'polypeptide(L)'
;MLFRSLNDLASRFGTAAKGFALGLESYCNRGSLPTSISSPNATTATCTWPAAGGPFTVHAVWPHMHLLGKAFSIVVCRQDATCSGDTSSLAIVPNYNFDNQVSYAPSPAVTVNPGDYIKVTCSYDPTLRKLNPQTKNLPPRYVTWGDGSSDEMCLGTLIVSAGANS
;
A
#
# COMPACT_ATOMS: atom_id res chain seq x y z
N MET A 1 -3.65 -14.29 -4.12
CA MET A 1 -2.69 -15.24 -4.72
C MET A 1 -1.30 -14.80 -4.31
N LEU A 2 -0.68 -15.52 -3.38
CA LEU A 2 0.67 -15.19 -2.90
C LEU A 2 1.68 -15.62 -3.96
N PHE A 3 2.52 -14.68 -4.41
CA PHE A 3 3.70 -15.04 -5.18
C PHE A 3 4.75 -15.61 -4.23
N ARG A 4 5.11 -16.88 -4.41
CA ARG A 4 6.06 -17.58 -3.52
C ARG A 4 7.53 -17.28 -3.85
N SER A 5 7.82 -16.68 -5.02
CA SER A 5 9.19 -16.33 -5.44
C SER A 5 9.20 -15.38 -6.64
N LEU A 6 10.35 -14.75 -6.90
CA LEU A 6 10.60 -13.98 -8.13
C LEU A 6 10.44 -14.82 -9.41
N ASN A 7 10.70 -16.13 -9.34
CA ASN A 7 10.53 -17.03 -10.46
C ASN A 7 9.04 -17.28 -10.79
N ASP A 8 8.17 -17.30 -9.78
CA ASP A 8 6.71 -17.39 -9.97
C ASP A 8 6.15 -16.12 -10.63
N LEU A 9 6.72 -14.97 -10.30
CA LEU A 9 6.45 -13.71 -10.98
C LEU A 9 6.90 -13.73 -12.45
N ALA A 10 8.11 -14.15 -12.72
CA ALA A 10 8.66 -14.20 -14.06
C ALA A 10 7.87 -15.16 -14.98
N SER A 11 7.36 -16.28 -14.45
CA SER A 11 6.55 -17.22 -15.21
C SER A 11 5.19 -16.66 -15.63
N ARG A 12 4.63 -15.71 -14.85
CA ARG A 12 3.32 -15.11 -15.09
C ARG A 12 3.35 -13.86 -15.95
N PHE A 13 4.42 -13.05 -15.84
CA PHE A 13 4.54 -11.75 -16.49
C PHE A 13 5.65 -11.69 -17.54
N GLY A 14 6.31 -12.83 -17.83
CA GLY A 14 7.41 -12.92 -18.77
C GLY A 14 8.75 -12.50 -18.19
N THR A 15 9.83 -12.81 -18.92
CA THR A 15 11.22 -12.60 -18.50
C THR A 15 11.63 -11.11 -18.34
N ALA A 16 10.80 -10.18 -18.80
CA ALA A 16 11.03 -8.73 -18.64
C ALA A 16 10.59 -8.19 -17.26
N ALA A 17 9.85 -8.96 -16.47
CA ALA A 17 9.44 -8.55 -15.13
C ALA A 17 10.62 -8.66 -14.17
N LYS A 18 11.43 -7.61 -14.06
CA LYS A 18 12.35 -7.45 -12.94
C LYS A 18 11.51 -6.98 -11.76
N GLY A 19 11.24 -7.88 -10.81
CA GLY A 19 10.52 -7.56 -9.59
C GLY A 19 11.33 -6.57 -8.76
N PHE A 20 10.95 -5.31 -8.80
CA PHE A 20 11.29 -4.35 -7.75
C PHE A 20 10.10 -4.32 -6.79
N ALA A 21 10.26 -4.92 -5.62
CA ALA A 21 9.45 -4.55 -4.48
C ALA A 21 9.87 -3.13 -4.09
N LEU A 22 9.26 -2.13 -4.70
CA LEU A 22 9.35 -0.76 -4.21
C LEU A 22 8.51 -0.72 -2.93
N GLY A 23 9.17 -0.98 -1.81
CA GLY A 23 8.59 -0.68 -0.51
C GLY A 23 8.37 0.83 -0.45
N LEU A 24 7.14 1.29 -0.65
CA LEU A 24 6.71 2.65 -0.29
C LEU A 24 6.93 2.89 1.21
N GLU A 25 7.22 1.84 1.93
CA GLU A 25 7.53 1.74 3.35
C GLU A 25 8.54 2.78 3.83
N SER A 26 9.68 2.87 3.17
CA SER A 26 10.76 3.75 3.65
C SER A 26 10.45 5.23 3.48
N TYR A 27 9.57 5.60 2.56
CA TYR A 27 9.25 6.99 2.27
C TYR A 27 8.08 7.50 3.13
N CYS A 28 7.02 6.72 3.25
CA CYS A 28 5.85 7.09 4.04
C CYS A 28 6.11 7.04 5.55
N ASN A 29 7.05 6.24 6.01
CA ASN A 29 7.40 6.10 7.42
C ASN A 29 8.37 7.17 7.93
N ARG A 30 8.96 7.99 7.07
CA ARG A 30 9.91 9.04 7.46
C ARG A 30 9.23 10.34 7.89
N GLY A 31 8.11 10.30 8.55
CA GLY A 31 7.57 11.46 9.26
C GLY A 31 6.22 11.99 8.76
N SER A 32 5.56 11.32 7.82
CA SER A 32 4.24 11.73 7.33
C SER A 32 3.07 10.85 7.79
N LEU A 33 3.35 9.74 8.48
CA LEU A 33 2.28 9.03 9.17
C LEU A 33 1.90 9.78 10.45
N PRO A 34 0.62 9.94 10.75
CA PRO A 34 0.21 10.41 12.06
C PRO A 34 0.85 9.47 13.09
N THR A 35 1.62 10.04 14.00
CA THR A 35 2.38 9.33 15.02
C THR A 35 1.51 8.53 15.97
N SER A 36 0.20 8.64 15.86
CA SER A 36 -0.73 7.81 16.63
C SER A 36 -2.07 7.63 15.92
N ILE A 37 -2.43 6.40 15.66
CA ILE A 37 -3.77 5.99 15.24
C ILE A 37 -4.75 5.94 16.44
N SER A 38 -4.32 6.38 17.58
CA SER A 38 -5.07 6.32 18.84
C SER A 38 -5.92 7.54 19.12
N SER A 39 -5.79 8.59 18.33
CA SER A 39 -6.81 9.63 18.36
C SER A 39 -8.12 8.98 17.89
N PRO A 40 -9.22 9.08 18.65
CA PRO A 40 -10.51 8.56 18.22
C PRO A 40 -10.95 9.13 16.86
N ASN A 41 -10.28 10.15 16.38
CA ASN A 41 -10.56 10.84 15.12
C ASN A 41 -9.52 10.56 14.03
N ALA A 42 -8.38 9.92 14.31
CA ALA A 42 -7.36 9.59 13.30
C ALA A 42 -7.62 8.21 12.71
N THR A 43 -8.57 8.14 11.79
CA THR A 43 -8.97 6.88 11.13
C THR A 43 -8.31 6.68 9.78
N THR A 44 -7.44 7.58 9.34
CA THR A 44 -6.84 7.52 8.00
C THR A 44 -5.39 7.99 8.02
N ALA A 45 -4.54 7.20 7.37
CA ALA A 45 -3.17 7.59 7.01
C ALA A 45 -3.07 7.72 5.49
N THR A 46 -2.41 8.76 5.02
CA THR A 46 -2.20 8.99 3.58
C THR A 46 -0.75 9.38 3.33
N CYS A 47 -0.17 8.79 2.29
CA CYS A 47 1.15 9.16 1.80
C CYS A 47 1.13 9.34 0.29
N THR A 48 1.78 10.40 -0.18
CA THR A 48 1.97 10.65 -1.61
C THR A 48 3.46 10.60 -1.93
N TRP A 49 3.80 9.83 -2.95
CA TRP A 49 5.18 9.58 -3.36
C TRP A 49 5.39 9.99 -4.83
N PRO A 50 6.40 10.84 -5.12
CA PRO A 50 6.73 11.20 -6.48
C PRO A 50 7.35 10.02 -7.23
N ALA A 51 6.87 9.71 -8.42
CA ALA A 51 7.48 8.72 -9.28
C ALA A 51 8.79 9.27 -9.86
N ALA A 52 9.91 8.73 -9.40
CA ALA A 52 11.24 9.10 -9.87
C ALA A 52 11.78 8.02 -10.81
N GLY A 53 12.66 8.42 -11.75
CA GLY A 53 13.25 7.53 -12.72
C GLY A 53 12.47 7.42 -14.02
N GLY A 54 12.73 6.37 -14.80
CA GLY A 54 12.02 6.10 -16.06
C GLY A 54 10.60 5.58 -15.84
N PRO A 55 9.78 5.49 -16.91
CA PRO A 55 8.45 4.94 -16.81
C PRO A 55 8.50 3.46 -16.42
N PHE A 56 7.50 3.01 -15.66
CA PHE A 56 7.33 1.61 -15.29
C PHE A 56 5.86 1.20 -15.31
N THR A 57 5.62 -0.08 -15.51
CA THR A 57 4.26 -0.64 -15.53
C THR A 57 3.99 -1.40 -14.24
N VAL A 58 2.87 -1.12 -13.59
CA VAL A 58 2.41 -1.82 -12.40
C VAL A 58 1.57 -3.03 -12.81
N HIS A 59 2.01 -4.21 -12.41
CA HIS A 59 1.35 -5.49 -12.69
C HIS A 59 0.53 -6.00 -11.52
N ALA A 60 0.97 -5.71 -10.29
CA ALA A 60 0.21 -6.06 -9.09
C ALA A 60 0.55 -5.12 -7.94
N VAL A 61 -0.37 -5.07 -6.98
CA VAL A 61 -0.24 -4.37 -5.71
C VAL A 61 -0.51 -5.34 -4.59
N TRP A 62 0.32 -5.33 -3.57
CA TRP A 62 0.07 -6.05 -2.32
C TRP A 62 -0.14 -5.04 -1.18
N PRO A 63 -1.40 -4.78 -0.80
CA PRO A 63 -1.74 -3.95 0.35
C PRO A 63 -1.32 -4.64 1.65
N HIS A 64 -0.75 -3.87 2.58
CA HIS A 64 -0.44 -4.38 3.90
C HIS A 64 -0.78 -3.36 4.98
N MET A 65 -1.60 -3.79 5.92
CA MET A 65 -1.96 -3.12 7.17
C MET A 65 -2.02 -4.18 8.26
N HIS A 66 -2.06 -3.77 9.52
CA HIS A 66 -2.22 -4.71 10.64
C HIS A 66 -3.68 -4.85 11.11
N LEU A 67 -3.86 -5.18 12.40
CA LEU A 67 -5.14 -5.65 12.95
C LEU A 67 -6.25 -4.61 13.01
N LEU A 68 -5.93 -3.32 12.88
CA LEU A 68 -6.92 -2.23 12.87
C LEU A 68 -7.29 -1.79 11.44
N GLY A 69 -6.66 -2.40 10.42
CA GLY A 69 -6.91 -2.08 9.03
C GLY A 69 -8.36 -2.32 8.64
N LYS A 70 -9.01 -1.31 8.04
CA LYS A 70 -10.39 -1.36 7.57
C LYS A 70 -10.51 -1.29 6.07
N ALA A 71 -9.82 -0.35 5.45
CA ALA A 71 -9.83 -0.18 4.00
C ALA A 71 -8.49 0.34 3.51
N PHE A 72 -8.17 0.03 2.25
CA PHE A 72 -6.93 0.43 1.60
C PHE A 72 -7.23 0.93 0.19
N SER A 73 -6.53 1.96 -0.25
CA SER A 73 -6.49 2.34 -1.65
C SER A 73 -5.10 2.80 -2.06
N ILE A 74 -4.78 2.53 -3.33
CA ILE A 74 -3.58 3.05 -3.98
C ILE A 74 -3.91 3.49 -5.40
N VAL A 75 -3.52 4.71 -5.73
CA VAL A 75 -3.80 5.34 -7.03
C VAL A 75 -2.56 6.02 -7.57
N VAL A 76 -2.49 6.14 -8.89
CA VAL A 76 -1.55 7.02 -9.58
C VAL A 76 -2.22 8.35 -9.83
N CYS A 77 -1.62 9.43 -9.37
CA CYS A 77 -2.08 10.80 -9.57
C CYS A 77 -1.27 11.40 -10.73
N ARG A 78 -1.92 11.77 -11.81
CA ARG A 78 -1.27 12.19 -13.05
C ARG A 78 -0.69 13.58 -12.90
N GLN A 79 0.65 13.67 -12.71
CA GLN A 79 1.40 14.93 -12.59
C GLN A 79 0.82 15.90 -11.52
N ASP A 80 0.15 15.37 -10.52
CA ASP A 80 -0.51 16.11 -9.46
C ASP A 80 -0.16 15.57 -8.08
N ALA A 81 0.70 16.30 -7.34
CA ALA A 81 1.11 15.96 -5.99
C ALA A 81 -0.04 16.00 -4.96
N THR A 82 -1.11 16.74 -5.26
CA THR A 82 -2.29 16.84 -4.38
C THR A 82 -3.27 15.70 -4.60
N CYS A 83 -3.18 15.03 -5.75
CA CYS A 83 -4.12 13.99 -6.18
C CYS A 83 -5.58 14.48 -6.21
N SER A 84 -5.80 15.71 -6.63
CA SER A 84 -7.13 16.31 -6.77
C SER A 84 -7.68 16.19 -8.18
N GLY A 85 -6.82 15.93 -9.17
CA GLY A 85 -7.14 15.81 -10.58
C GLY A 85 -7.30 14.36 -11.05
N ASP A 86 -6.78 14.07 -12.23
CA ASP A 86 -6.88 12.77 -12.87
C ASP A 86 -6.09 11.69 -12.11
N THR A 87 -6.73 10.56 -11.91
CA THR A 87 -6.13 9.42 -11.19
C THR A 87 -6.39 8.10 -11.90
N SER A 88 -5.43 7.17 -11.80
CA SER A 88 -5.60 5.78 -12.22
C SER A 88 -5.53 4.87 -11.00
N SER A 89 -6.57 4.08 -10.77
CA SER A 89 -6.62 3.15 -9.64
C SER A 89 -5.68 1.97 -9.88
N LEU A 90 -4.87 1.65 -8.88
CA LEU A 90 -4.05 0.44 -8.84
C LEU A 90 -4.71 -0.67 -8.01
N ALA A 91 -5.25 -0.31 -6.86
CA ALA A 91 -6.06 -1.19 -6.03
C ALA A 91 -7.00 -0.38 -5.12
N ILE A 92 -8.21 -0.87 -4.94
CA ILE A 92 -9.19 -0.37 -3.95
C ILE A 92 -9.72 -1.57 -3.18
N VAL A 93 -9.50 -1.57 -1.87
CA VAL A 93 -9.88 -2.65 -0.95
C VAL A 93 -10.79 -2.04 0.13
N PRO A 94 -12.10 -2.01 -0.10
CA PRO A 94 -13.05 -1.36 0.82
C PRO A 94 -13.21 -2.12 2.15
N ASN A 95 -12.90 -3.41 2.14
CA ASN A 95 -12.99 -4.29 3.30
C ASN A 95 -11.67 -5.06 3.42
N TYR A 96 -10.68 -4.42 4.07
CA TYR A 96 -9.39 -5.05 4.32
C TYR A 96 -9.54 -6.13 5.40
N ASN A 97 -8.85 -7.25 5.20
CA ASN A 97 -8.79 -8.34 6.18
C ASN A 97 -7.33 -8.75 6.38
N PHE A 98 -6.85 -8.60 7.61
CA PHE A 98 -5.47 -8.95 7.98
C PHE A 98 -5.14 -10.42 7.74
N ASP A 99 -6.11 -11.33 7.95
CA ASP A 99 -5.91 -12.78 7.78
C ASP A 99 -6.00 -13.22 6.32
N ASN A 100 -6.43 -12.34 5.41
CA ASN A 100 -6.59 -12.63 3.99
C ASN A 100 -5.94 -11.55 3.12
N GLN A 101 -4.63 -11.41 3.22
CA GLN A 101 -3.85 -10.45 2.44
C GLN A 101 -3.53 -11.02 1.06
N VAL A 102 -4.15 -10.46 0.05
CA VAL A 102 -4.00 -10.89 -1.34
C VAL A 102 -3.40 -9.78 -2.21
N SER A 103 -2.80 -10.16 -3.33
CA SER A 103 -2.34 -9.22 -4.35
C SER A 103 -3.47 -8.90 -5.32
N TYR A 104 -3.54 -7.63 -5.74
CA TYR A 104 -4.49 -7.10 -6.71
C TYR A 104 -3.76 -6.72 -7.99
N ALA A 105 -4.27 -7.15 -9.13
CA ALA A 105 -3.74 -6.76 -10.44
C ALA A 105 -4.66 -5.69 -11.05
N PRO A 106 -4.15 -4.48 -11.34
CA PRO A 106 -4.93 -3.49 -12.07
C PRO A 106 -5.25 -4.01 -13.49
N SER A 107 -6.46 -3.77 -13.95
CA SER A 107 -6.89 -4.17 -15.28
C SER A 107 -7.60 -2.99 -15.97
N PRO A 108 -6.99 -2.45 -17.04
CA PRO A 108 -5.69 -2.80 -17.61
C PRO A 108 -4.51 -2.46 -16.70
N ALA A 109 -3.32 -3.01 -17.01
CA ALA A 109 -2.09 -2.64 -16.33
C ALA A 109 -1.83 -1.14 -16.46
N VAL A 110 -1.32 -0.51 -15.41
CA VAL A 110 -1.15 0.94 -15.32
C VAL A 110 0.32 1.31 -15.46
N THR A 111 0.63 2.14 -16.45
CA THR A 111 1.97 2.73 -16.58
C THR A 111 2.05 3.99 -15.71
N VAL A 112 3.11 4.08 -14.92
CA VAL A 112 3.49 5.25 -14.12
C VAL A 112 4.62 5.96 -14.85
N ASN A 113 4.45 7.24 -15.11
CA ASN A 113 5.40 8.08 -15.85
C ASN A 113 6.18 8.98 -14.91
N PRO A 114 7.36 9.46 -15.31
CA PRO A 114 8.05 10.52 -14.58
C PRO A 114 7.15 11.73 -14.37
N GLY A 115 7.12 12.25 -13.15
CA GLY A 115 6.24 13.35 -12.76
C GLY A 115 4.85 12.94 -12.25
N ASP A 116 4.45 11.67 -12.41
CA ASP A 116 3.28 11.12 -11.71
C ASP A 116 3.58 10.96 -10.21
N TYR A 117 2.53 10.84 -9.42
CA TYR A 117 2.63 10.54 -7.99
C TYR A 117 1.83 9.29 -7.66
N ILE A 118 2.28 8.53 -6.67
CA ILE A 118 1.55 7.39 -6.15
C ILE A 118 1.04 7.76 -4.76
N LYS A 119 -0.27 7.66 -4.57
CA LYS A 119 -0.93 7.94 -3.30
C LYS A 119 -1.47 6.66 -2.70
N VAL A 120 -1.02 6.35 -1.48
CA VAL A 120 -1.54 5.27 -0.64
C VAL A 120 -2.43 5.88 0.44
N THR A 121 -3.58 5.27 0.68
CA THR A 121 -4.48 5.66 1.77
C THR A 121 -4.90 4.41 2.53
N CYS A 122 -4.68 4.41 3.83
CA CYS A 122 -5.09 3.37 4.75
C CYS A 122 -6.15 3.94 5.71
N SER A 123 -7.26 3.25 5.84
CA SER A 123 -8.31 3.59 6.83
C SER A 123 -8.32 2.54 7.92
N TYR A 124 -8.47 2.98 9.16
CA TYR A 124 -8.42 2.15 10.35
C TYR A 124 -9.72 2.22 11.14
N ASP A 125 -10.05 1.14 11.82
CA ASP A 125 -11.17 1.08 12.74
C ASP A 125 -10.67 0.72 14.15
N PRO A 126 -10.60 1.68 15.09
CA PRO A 126 -10.13 1.44 16.44
C PRO A 126 -11.00 0.45 17.23
N THR A 127 -12.26 0.23 16.82
CA THR A 127 -13.16 -0.71 17.49
C THR A 127 -12.71 -2.16 17.32
N LEU A 128 -11.99 -2.47 16.22
CA LEU A 128 -11.43 -3.79 15.96
C LEU A 128 -10.48 -4.24 17.07
N ARG A 129 -9.84 -3.29 17.78
CA ARG A 129 -9.00 -3.61 18.93
C ARG A 129 -9.74 -4.41 20.01
N LYS A 130 -11.00 -4.11 20.23
CA LYS A 130 -11.84 -4.82 21.23
C LYS A 130 -12.35 -6.16 20.72
N LEU A 131 -12.42 -6.34 19.43
CA LEU A 131 -12.96 -7.54 18.79
C LEU A 131 -11.85 -8.59 18.54
N ASN A 132 -10.64 -8.13 18.27
CA ASN A 132 -9.54 -9.02 17.91
C ASN A 132 -8.98 -9.75 19.14
N PRO A 133 -8.90 -11.09 19.13
CA PRO A 133 -8.40 -11.90 20.24
C PRO A 133 -6.99 -11.51 20.71
N GLN A 134 -6.13 -11.03 19.81
CA GLN A 134 -4.75 -10.66 20.11
C GLN A 134 -4.64 -9.32 20.84
N THR A 135 -5.63 -8.43 20.70
CA THR A 135 -5.55 -7.06 21.23
C THR A 135 -6.63 -6.72 22.26
N LYS A 136 -7.71 -7.49 22.35
CA LYS A 136 -8.86 -7.18 23.23
C LYS A 136 -8.53 -7.04 24.72
N ASN A 137 -7.50 -7.74 25.18
CA ASN A 137 -7.05 -7.73 26.57
C ASN A 137 -5.83 -6.82 26.81
N LEU A 138 -5.30 -6.19 25.77
CA LEU A 138 -4.18 -5.25 25.93
C LEU A 138 -4.68 -3.93 26.51
N PRO A 139 -3.89 -3.28 27.40
CA PRO A 139 -4.27 -1.96 27.91
C PRO A 139 -4.36 -0.94 26.78
N PRO A 140 -5.19 0.09 26.92
CA PRO A 140 -5.24 1.19 25.97
C PRO A 140 -3.84 1.80 25.78
N ARG A 141 -3.43 1.98 24.53
CA ARG A 141 -2.16 2.62 24.17
C ARG A 141 -2.29 3.38 22.86
N TYR A 142 -1.38 4.28 22.64
CA TYR A 142 -1.19 4.84 21.31
C TYR A 142 -0.66 3.75 20.38
N VAL A 143 -1.28 3.62 19.20
CA VAL A 143 -0.83 2.72 18.16
C VAL A 143 0.01 3.53 17.18
N THR A 144 1.27 3.17 17.06
CA THR A 144 2.23 3.79 16.17
C THR A 144 2.62 2.82 15.07
N TRP A 145 3.37 3.27 14.10
CA TRP A 145 4.01 2.38 13.16
C TRP A 145 4.95 1.40 13.89
N GLY A 146 4.92 0.14 13.45
CA GLY A 146 5.80 -0.89 14.00
C GLY A 146 5.55 -2.26 13.37
N ASP A 147 6.50 -3.18 13.57
CA ASP A 147 6.49 -4.52 12.98
C ASP A 147 5.55 -5.49 13.70
N GLY A 148 5.17 -5.19 14.92
CA GLY A 148 4.26 -6.03 15.69
C GLY A 148 2.82 -5.93 15.18
N SER A 149 2.10 -7.05 15.11
CA SER A 149 0.69 -7.06 14.65
C SER A 149 -0.23 -6.17 15.50
N SER A 150 0.15 -5.82 16.72
CA SER A 150 -0.58 -4.88 17.58
C SER A 150 -0.21 -3.40 17.34
N ASP A 151 0.85 -3.14 16.56
CA ASP A 151 1.17 -1.84 15.99
C ASP A 151 0.42 -1.68 14.67
N GLU A 152 0.72 -0.66 13.87
CA GLU A 152 0.10 -0.53 12.55
C GLU A 152 1.11 -0.23 11.46
N MET A 153 0.75 -0.64 10.25
CA MET A 153 1.44 -0.30 9.02
C MET A 153 0.45 0.25 7.99
N CYS A 154 0.98 0.99 7.01
CA CYS A 154 0.26 1.44 5.83
C CYS A 154 1.18 1.26 4.62
N LEU A 155 1.17 0.08 4.03
CA LEU A 155 2.10 -0.27 2.96
C LEU A 155 1.36 -0.64 1.67
N GLY A 156 1.92 -0.19 0.54
CA GLY A 156 1.53 -0.63 -0.79
C GLY A 156 2.76 -1.15 -1.52
N THR A 157 2.97 -2.46 -1.56
CA THR A 157 4.05 -3.07 -2.34
C THR A 157 3.63 -3.19 -3.79
N LEU A 158 4.42 -2.64 -4.70
CA LEU A 158 4.17 -2.69 -6.13
C LEU A 158 5.05 -3.75 -6.80
N ILE A 159 4.46 -4.50 -7.70
CA ILE A 159 5.16 -5.41 -8.61
C ILE A 159 5.19 -4.73 -9.96
N VAL A 160 6.38 -4.37 -10.41
CA VAL A 160 6.55 -3.52 -11.59
C VAL A 160 7.53 -4.10 -12.60
N SER A 161 7.37 -3.74 -13.88
CA SER A 161 8.42 -3.87 -14.89
C SER A 161 8.87 -2.48 -15.34
N ALA A 162 10.19 -2.30 -15.50
CA ALA A 162 10.71 -1.10 -16.17
C ALA A 162 10.18 -1.07 -17.60
N GLY A 163 9.81 0.09 -18.11
CA GLY A 163 9.59 0.27 -19.53
C GLY A 163 10.83 -0.15 -20.30
N ALA A 164 10.67 -0.84 -21.41
CA ALA A 164 11.79 -1.06 -22.30
C ALA A 164 12.32 0.34 -22.71
N ASN A 165 13.58 0.60 -22.37
CA ASN A 165 14.26 1.77 -22.93
C ASN A 165 14.31 1.52 -24.45
N SER A 166 13.44 2.22 -25.17
CA SER A 166 13.48 2.31 -26.63
C SER A 166 14.68 3.13 -27.07
#